data_a8a37ecef5273b20f1a8e7a6a0f453b6
#
_entry.id   a8a37ecef5273b20f1a8e7a6a0f453b6
#
_cell.length_a   1.000
_cell.length_b   1.000
_cell.length_c   1.000
_cell.angle_alpha   90.00
_cell.angle_beta   90.00
_cell.angle_gamma   90.00
#
_symmetry.space_group_name_H-M   'P 1'
#
loop_
_entity.id
_entity.type
_entity.pdbx_description
1 polymer ?
#
loop_
_entity_poly.entity_id
_entity_poly.type
_entity_poly.pdbx_seq_one_letter_code
_entity_poly.pdbx_strand_id
1 'polypeptide(L)'
;MDKQITPLPCTKQSDSQATAVTYHSVNGLEVQGVTPEQFEHLISELESTFFVSLPQVIEAAAYSFSMVVRHALGLSAQGGIISIIASNSIPGLVSLQSARYLSHAGAAVHVITLDGEDKRQSKVTSLFQNAKLSLEALGIFIVNINSVQRLRTWAITGCERSQHILIGCGTNASLKYLSGLSLLNEAICPVHCAQLPPGTDGNTGASTEGAIFASSTLSLGVPLNGLANARERVGRHYVCDISLPTLLTDEHGMRKALFHDQPVQTLLFEKPRLSH
;
A
#
# COMPACT_ATOMS: atom_id res chain seq x y z
N MET A 1 11.94 -10.20 -37.40
CA MET A 1 10.53 -10.60 -37.16
C MET A 1 9.93 -9.52 -36.27
N ASP A 2 9.40 -8.49 -36.91
CA ASP A 2 8.78 -7.37 -36.22
C ASP A 2 7.41 -7.81 -35.68
N LYS A 3 7.32 -8.00 -34.37
CA LYS A 3 6.01 -8.11 -33.73
C LYS A 3 5.45 -6.69 -33.64
N GLN A 4 4.55 -6.36 -34.55
CA GLN A 4 3.68 -5.20 -34.42
C GLN A 4 2.90 -5.34 -33.10
N ILE A 5 3.22 -4.47 -32.15
CA ILE A 5 2.40 -4.28 -30.94
C ILE A 5 1.14 -3.55 -31.40
N THR A 6 0.05 -4.29 -31.54
CA THR A 6 -1.25 -3.71 -31.86
C THR A 6 -1.74 -2.92 -30.64
N PRO A 7 -2.11 -1.63 -30.78
CA PRO A 7 -2.75 -0.92 -29.68
C PRO A 7 -4.04 -1.65 -29.30
N LEU A 8 -4.25 -1.82 -28.01
CA LEU A 8 -5.44 -2.44 -27.46
C LEU A 8 -6.69 -1.70 -27.95
N PRO A 9 -7.72 -2.43 -28.42
CA PRO A 9 -8.98 -1.81 -28.79
C PRO A 9 -9.60 -1.20 -27.52
N CYS A 10 -9.88 0.09 -27.61
CA CYS A 10 -10.72 0.80 -26.64
C CYS A 10 -12.10 0.13 -26.61
N THR A 11 -12.31 -0.84 -25.73
CA THR A 11 -13.64 -1.41 -25.50
C THR A 11 -14.49 -0.34 -24.83
N LYS A 12 -15.36 0.28 -25.62
CA LYS A 12 -16.50 1.02 -25.14
C LYS A 12 -17.39 0.06 -24.36
N GLN A 13 -17.16 -0.09 -23.06
CA GLN A 13 -18.17 -0.58 -22.15
C GLN A 13 -18.86 0.59 -21.53
N SER A 14 -20.17 0.65 -21.79
CA SER A 14 -21.14 1.54 -21.19
C SER A 14 -21.18 1.38 -19.69
N ASP A 15 -21.41 2.54 -19.05
CA ASP A 15 -22.04 2.79 -17.77
C ASP A 15 -21.14 3.06 -16.56
N SER A 16 -21.33 4.28 -16.08
CA SER A 16 -20.71 4.99 -14.97
C SER A 16 -19.21 5.27 -15.18
N GLN A 17 -18.91 6.28 -15.96
CA GLN A 17 -17.62 6.95 -15.93
C GLN A 17 -17.42 7.52 -14.51
N ALA A 18 -16.78 6.74 -13.63
CA ALA A 18 -16.10 7.31 -12.50
C ALA A 18 -15.09 8.31 -13.07
N THR A 19 -15.34 9.58 -12.83
CA THR A 19 -14.48 10.67 -13.31
C THR A 19 -13.06 10.36 -12.85
N ALA A 20 -12.13 10.23 -13.78
CA ALA A 20 -10.73 9.95 -13.46
C ALA A 20 -10.23 11.03 -12.50
N VAL A 21 -9.73 10.62 -11.35
CA VAL A 21 -9.25 11.53 -10.31
C VAL A 21 -7.81 11.86 -10.60
N THR A 22 -7.48 13.16 -10.61
CA THR A 22 -6.11 13.63 -10.82
C THR A 22 -5.51 14.09 -9.49
N TYR A 23 -4.38 13.50 -9.13
CA TYR A 23 -3.51 13.93 -8.05
C TYR A 23 -2.36 14.77 -8.61
N HIS A 24 -1.66 15.48 -7.75
CA HIS A 24 -0.51 16.28 -8.15
C HIS A 24 0.72 15.92 -7.29
N SER A 25 1.87 15.80 -7.91
CA SER A 25 3.12 15.75 -7.14
C SER A 25 3.43 17.14 -6.56
N VAL A 26 4.36 17.20 -5.62
CA VAL A 26 4.85 18.47 -5.06
C VAL A 26 5.38 19.41 -6.16
N ASN A 27 5.94 18.84 -7.24
CA ASN A 27 6.45 19.57 -8.39
C ASN A 27 5.35 19.93 -9.42
N GLY A 28 4.08 19.66 -9.12
CA GLY A 28 2.93 19.99 -9.94
C GLY A 28 2.66 19.02 -11.11
N LEU A 29 3.36 17.88 -11.16
CA LEU A 29 3.07 16.84 -12.15
C LEU A 29 1.75 16.15 -11.83
N GLU A 30 0.93 15.94 -12.85
CA GLU A 30 -0.35 15.24 -12.72
C GLU A 30 -0.14 13.74 -12.67
N VAL A 31 -0.87 13.08 -11.77
CA VAL A 31 -0.85 11.64 -11.57
C VAL A 31 -2.29 11.13 -11.58
N GLN A 32 -2.64 10.33 -12.57
CA GLN A 32 -3.99 9.78 -12.67
C GLN A 32 -4.23 8.69 -11.64
N GLY A 33 -5.36 8.78 -10.96
CA GLY A 33 -5.87 7.71 -10.12
C GLY A 33 -6.48 6.58 -10.93
N VAL A 34 -6.55 5.41 -10.33
CA VAL A 34 -7.15 4.20 -10.92
C VAL A 34 -8.17 3.59 -9.98
N THR A 35 -9.05 2.73 -10.50
CA THR A 35 -9.91 1.89 -9.65
C THR A 35 -9.10 0.69 -9.10
N PRO A 36 -9.57 0.04 -8.01
CA PRO A 36 -8.94 -1.21 -7.54
C PRO A 36 -8.84 -2.29 -8.62
N GLU A 37 -9.84 -2.43 -9.47
CA GLU A 37 -9.88 -3.39 -10.58
C GLU A 37 -8.84 -3.04 -11.65
N GLN A 38 -8.69 -1.75 -11.98
CA GLN A 38 -7.66 -1.27 -12.89
C GLN A 38 -6.26 -1.51 -12.31
N PHE A 39 -6.09 -1.31 -11.00
CA PHE A 39 -4.82 -1.60 -10.33
C PHE A 39 -4.45 -3.09 -10.44
N GLU A 40 -5.40 -4.01 -10.15
CA GLU A 40 -5.18 -5.45 -10.30
C GLU A 40 -4.81 -5.81 -11.76
N HIS A 41 -5.47 -5.19 -12.73
CA HIS A 41 -5.17 -5.38 -14.15
C HIS A 41 -3.75 -4.90 -14.49
N LEU A 42 -3.35 -3.70 -14.04
CA LEU A 42 -2.00 -3.16 -14.23
C LEU A 42 -0.92 -4.11 -13.68
N ILE A 43 -1.13 -4.68 -12.49
CA ILE A 43 -0.19 -5.65 -11.90
C ILE A 43 -0.12 -6.92 -12.74
N SER A 44 -1.25 -7.42 -13.25
CA SER A 44 -1.30 -8.60 -14.10
C SER A 44 -0.60 -8.38 -15.44
N GLU A 45 -0.80 -7.23 -16.09
CA GLU A 45 -0.13 -6.86 -17.33
C GLU A 45 1.36 -6.64 -17.16
N LEU A 46 1.77 -6.05 -16.03
CA LEU A 46 3.17 -5.87 -15.70
C LEU A 46 3.91 -7.22 -15.71
N GLU A 47 3.27 -8.26 -15.20
CA GLU A 47 3.83 -9.60 -15.19
C GLU A 47 3.75 -10.30 -16.54
N SER A 48 2.60 -10.27 -17.21
CA SER A 48 2.37 -11.05 -18.44
C SER A 48 3.00 -10.43 -19.68
N THR A 49 3.02 -9.11 -19.78
CA THR A 49 3.46 -8.38 -20.97
C THR A 49 4.87 -7.82 -20.83
N PHE A 50 5.23 -7.32 -19.64
CA PHE A 50 6.51 -6.68 -19.39
C PHE A 50 7.50 -7.55 -18.61
N PHE A 51 7.08 -8.77 -18.23
CA PHE A 51 7.91 -9.74 -17.51
C PHE A 51 8.49 -9.24 -16.18
N VAL A 52 7.85 -8.23 -15.58
CA VAL A 52 8.18 -7.77 -14.23
C VAL A 52 7.35 -8.59 -13.24
N SER A 53 8.00 -9.49 -12.53
CA SER A 53 7.31 -10.43 -11.64
C SER A 53 6.71 -9.75 -10.41
N LEU A 54 5.61 -10.30 -9.89
CA LEU A 54 4.99 -9.81 -8.66
C LEU A 54 5.97 -9.69 -7.46
N PRO A 55 6.92 -10.63 -7.24
CA PRO A 55 7.95 -10.44 -6.22
C PRO A 55 8.80 -9.19 -6.40
N GLN A 56 9.17 -8.81 -7.63
CA GLN A 56 9.94 -7.59 -7.90
C GLN A 56 9.11 -6.34 -7.55
N VAL A 57 7.83 -6.33 -7.91
CA VAL A 57 6.90 -5.25 -7.56
C VAL A 57 6.78 -5.09 -6.05
N ILE A 58 6.56 -6.21 -5.33
CA ILE A 58 6.43 -6.21 -3.88
C ILE A 58 7.72 -5.74 -3.21
N GLU A 59 8.87 -6.18 -3.70
CA GLU A 59 10.17 -5.82 -3.15
C GLU A 59 10.45 -4.31 -3.30
N ALA A 60 10.20 -3.72 -4.48
CA ALA A 60 10.36 -2.29 -4.72
C ALA A 60 9.43 -1.46 -3.82
N ALA A 61 8.16 -1.88 -3.71
CA ALA A 61 7.19 -1.22 -2.86
C ALA A 61 7.53 -1.35 -1.36
N ALA A 62 7.96 -2.53 -0.90
CA ALA A 62 8.32 -2.77 0.49
C ALA A 62 9.56 -1.97 0.91
N TYR A 63 10.57 -1.90 0.04
CA TYR A 63 11.72 -1.04 0.26
C TYR A 63 11.28 0.42 0.40
N SER A 64 10.47 0.91 -0.56
CA SER A 64 9.94 2.27 -0.55
C SER A 64 9.12 2.57 0.70
N PHE A 65 8.27 1.63 1.15
CA PHE A 65 7.48 1.79 2.37
C PHE A 65 8.37 1.90 3.62
N SER A 66 9.41 1.06 3.70
CA SER A 66 10.38 1.15 4.77
C SER A 66 11.13 2.49 4.79
N MET A 67 11.45 3.04 3.60
CA MET A 67 12.11 4.33 3.46
C MET A 67 11.21 5.49 3.87
N VAL A 68 9.91 5.44 3.53
CA VAL A 68 8.92 6.44 3.99
C VAL A 68 8.89 6.48 5.51
N VAL A 69 8.79 5.31 6.17
CA VAL A 69 8.75 5.24 7.64
C VAL A 69 10.05 5.76 8.25
N ARG A 70 11.20 5.39 7.70
CA ARG A 70 12.52 5.76 8.25
C ARG A 70 12.90 7.22 8.03
N HIS A 71 12.63 7.77 6.86
CA HIS A 71 13.18 9.06 6.45
C HIS A 71 12.13 10.16 6.34
N ALA A 72 11.04 9.93 5.63
CA ALA A 72 10.02 10.96 5.43
C ALA A 72 9.27 11.32 6.72
N LEU A 73 9.21 10.40 7.67
CA LEU A 73 8.51 10.55 8.94
C LEU A 73 9.46 10.76 10.13
N GLY A 74 10.77 10.82 9.86
CA GLY A 74 11.77 11.12 10.90
C GLY A 74 12.00 10.00 11.90
N LEU A 75 11.68 8.75 11.55
CA LEU A 75 11.89 7.60 12.42
C LEU A 75 13.39 7.30 12.57
N SER A 76 13.91 7.34 13.77
CA SER A 76 15.13 6.63 14.12
C SER A 76 14.79 5.16 14.30
N ALA A 77 15.13 4.32 13.32
CA ALA A 77 14.86 2.89 13.39
C ALA A 77 15.65 2.18 14.51
N GLN A 78 16.74 2.77 14.94
CA GLN A 78 17.63 2.12 15.91
C GLN A 78 16.98 2.03 17.30
N GLY A 79 16.69 0.80 17.73
CA GLY A 79 16.08 0.50 19.03
C GLY A 79 14.57 0.78 19.13
N GLY A 80 13.93 1.23 18.05
CA GLY A 80 12.48 1.44 18.01
C GLY A 80 11.68 0.16 17.84
N ILE A 81 10.48 0.09 18.43
CA ILE A 81 9.54 -1.02 18.22
C ILE A 81 8.57 -0.65 17.11
N ILE A 82 8.49 -1.49 16.08
CA ILE A 82 7.58 -1.32 14.95
C ILE A 82 6.65 -2.54 14.87
N SER A 83 5.35 -2.31 14.89
CA SER A 83 4.37 -3.37 14.66
C SER A 83 3.89 -3.35 13.22
N ILE A 84 3.79 -4.53 12.62
CA ILE A 84 3.32 -4.71 11.25
C ILE A 84 2.11 -5.60 11.26
N ILE A 85 1.01 -5.14 10.68
CA ILE A 85 -0.22 -5.90 10.50
C ILE A 85 -0.39 -6.18 9.01
N ALA A 86 -0.43 -7.46 8.66
CA ALA A 86 -0.49 -7.90 7.27
C ALA A 86 -1.55 -8.96 7.05
N SER A 87 -2.32 -8.87 5.97
CA SER A 87 -3.18 -9.95 5.48
C SER A 87 -2.63 -10.54 4.19
N ASN A 88 -3.14 -11.71 3.80
CA ASN A 88 -2.79 -12.36 2.54
C ASN A 88 -3.33 -11.57 1.33
N SER A 89 -2.59 -10.53 0.94
CA SER A 89 -2.91 -9.59 -0.14
C SER A 89 -1.64 -8.90 -0.62
N ILE A 90 -1.68 -8.19 -1.76
CA ILE A 90 -0.53 -7.41 -2.25
C ILE A 90 -0.11 -6.33 -1.23
N PRO A 91 -1.00 -5.49 -0.70
CA PRO A 91 -0.61 -4.54 0.35
C PRO A 91 -0.05 -5.22 1.61
N GLY A 92 -0.62 -6.40 1.97
CA GLY A 92 -0.12 -7.19 3.10
C GLY A 92 1.28 -7.72 2.85
N LEU A 93 1.58 -8.21 1.65
CA LEU A 93 2.92 -8.63 1.26
C LEU A 93 3.92 -7.47 1.31
N VAL A 94 3.54 -6.28 0.85
CA VAL A 94 4.39 -5.09 0.92
C VAL A 94 4.71 -4.76 2.38
N SER A 95 3.72 -4.73 3.26
CA SER A 95 3.94 -4.47 4.68
C SER A 95 4.78 -5.57 5.33
N LEU A 96 4.52 -6.84 5.01
CA LEU A 96 5.26 -7.98 5.53
C LEU A 96 6.74 -7.95 5.12
N GLN A 97 7.03 -7.68 3.85
CA GLN A 97 8.42 -7.57 3.37
C GLN A 97 9.14 -6.33 3.90
N SER A 98 8.42 -5.25 4.23
CA SER A 98 9.00 -4.07 4.89
C SER A 98 9.63 -4.41 6.25
N ALA A 99 9.12 -5.45 6.94
CA ALA A 99 9.66 -5.95 8.19
C ALA A 99 11.15 -6.25 8.10
N ARG A 100 11.58 -6.87 7.01
CA ARG A 100 12.98 -7.24 6.77
C ARG A 100 13.88 -6.01 6.70
N TYR A 101 13.48 -4.98 5.97
CA TYR A 101 14.23 -3.74 5.84
C TYR A 101 14.31 -2.95 7.14
N LEU A 102 13.19 -2.90 7.88
CA LEU A 102 13.12 -2.21 9.16
C LEU A 102 13.94 -2.91 10.23
N SER A 103 13.88 -4.24 10.29
CA SER A 103 14.69 -5.05 11.19
C SER A 103 16.19 -4.89 10.88
N HIS A 104 16.58 -4.94 9.59
CA HIS A 104 17.96 -4.71 9.18
C HIS A 104 18.46 -3.31 9.53
N ALA A 105 17.56 -2.32 9.58
CA ALA A 105 17.88 -0.96 10.02
C ALA A 105 17.96 -0.81 11.56
N GLY A 106 17.78 -1.89 12.32
CA GLY A 106 17.93 -1.92 13.77
C GLY A 106 16.64 -1.74 14.57
N ALA A 107 15.47 -1.80 13.93
CA ALA A 107 14.20 -1.81 14.63
C ALA A 107 13.88 -3.20 15.22
N ALA A 108 13.25 -3.21 16.39
CA ALA A 108 12.57 -4.40 16.90
C ALA A 108 11.21 -4.54 16.20
N VAL A 109 11.06 -5.54 15.33
CA VAL A 109 9.86 -5.68 14.51
C VAL A 109 8.96 -6.79 15.07
N HIS A 110 7.69 -6.47 15.29
CA HIS A 110 6.64 -7.41 15.67
C HIS A 110 5.67 -7.55 14.51
N VAL A 111 5.46 -8.77 14.04
CA VAL A 111 4.57 -9.03 12.90
C VAL A 111 3.30 -9.72 13.37
N ILE A 112 2.16 -9.19 12.93
CA ILE A 112 0.84 -9.74 13.14
C ILE A 112 0.27 -10.07 11.76
N THR A 113 -0.09 -11.33 11.54
CA THR A 113 -0.79 -11.74 10.33
C THR A 113 -2.25 -12.02 10.62
N LEU A 114 -3.12 -11.47 9.76
CA LEU A 114 -4.56 -11.64 9.84
C LEU A 114 -5.02 -12.75 8.88
N ASP A 115 -5.81 -13.69 9.39
CA ASP A 115 -6.46 -14.68 8.55
C ASP A 115 -7.55 -14.02 7.71
N GLY A 116 -7.38 -14.04 6.41
CA GLY A 116 -8.33 -13.53 5.44
C GLY A 116 -7.82 -13.90 4.06
N GLU A 117 -8.14 -15.11 3.63
CA GLU A 117 -7.76 -15.54 2.31
C GLU A 117 -8.54 -14.79 1.24
N ASP A 118 -7.83 -14.08 0.38
CA ASP A 118 -8.33 -13.86 -0.96
C ASP A 118 -8.11 -15.16 -1.75
N LYS A 119 -9.13 -16.01 -1.78
CA LYS A 119 -9.10 -17.35 -2.39
C LYS A 119 -8.77 -17.31 -3.91
N ARG A 120 -8.73 -16.13 -4.51
CA ARG A 120 -8.54 -15.95 -5.95
C ARG A 120 -7.08 -15.95 -6.41
N GLN A 121 -6.12 -15.80 -5.49
CA GLN A 121 -4.71 -15.63 -5.87
C GLN A 121 -3.82 -16.66 -5.17
N SER A 122 -3.74 -17.87 -5.71
CA SER A 122 -2.81 -18.90 -5.22
C SER A 122 -1.34 -18.44 -5.17
N LYS A 123 -0.95 -17.57 -6.10
CA LYS A 123 0.40 -16.99 -6.17
C LYS A 123 0.68 -16.04 -5.00
N VAL A 124 -0.24 -15.13 -4.67
CA VAL A 124 -0.12 -14.23 -3.52
C VAL A 124 -0.01 -15.04 -2.22
N THR A 125 -0.82 -16.10 -2.08
CA THR A 125 -0.76 -16.99 -0.92
C THR A 125 0.60 -17.66 -0.77
N SER A 126 1.15 -18.20 -1.86
CA SER A 126 2.49 -18.82 -1.83
C SER A 126 3.57 -17.82 -1.46
N LEU A 127 3.52 -16.61 -2.02
CA LEU A 127 4.46 -15.53 -1.70
C LEU A 127 4.32 -15.09 -0.24
N PHE A 128 3.09 -15.02 0.28
CA PHE A 128 2.83 -14.64 1.67
C PHE A 128 3.40 -15.65 2.66
N GLN A 129 3.25 -16.95 2.38
CA GLN A 129 3.86 -18.01 3.20
C GLN A 129 5.39 -17.97 3.12
N ASN A 130 5.96 -17.80 1.93
CA ASN A 130 7.42 -17.69 1.76
C ASN A 130 7.98 -16.46 2.50
N ALA A 131 7.28 -15.33 2.46
CA ALA A 131 7.66 -14.14 3.19
C ALA A 131 7.66 -14.37 4.71
N LYS A 132 6.66 -15.06 5.25
CA LYS A 132 6.62 -15.45 6.66
C LYS A 132 7.82 -16.32 7.04
N LEU A 133 8.07 -17.39 6.28
CA LEU A 133 9.24 -18.27 6.50
C LEU A 133 10.56 -17.51 6.48
N SER A 134 10.70 -16.55 5.56
CA SER A 134 11.87 -15.68 5.48
C SER A 134 12.06 -14.84 6.75
N LEU A 135 10.97 -14.25 7.26
CA LEU A 135 11.02 -13.44 8.48
C LEU A 135 11.31 -14.28 9.73
N GLU A 136 10.72 -15.47 9.83
CA GLU A 136 10.98 -16.42 10.92
C GLU A 136 12.46 -16.87 10.92
N ALA A 137 13.03 -17.13 9.72
CA ALA A 137 14.45 -17.45 9.57
C ALA A 137 15.38 -16.30 9.98
N LEU A 138 14.92 -15.05 9.89
CA LEU A 138 15.61 -13.86 10.41
C LEU A 138 15.38 -13.61 11.90
N GLY A 139 14.69 -14.51 12.59
CA GLY A 139 14.38 -14.37 14.02
C GLY A 139 13.26 -13.37 14.33
N ILE A 140 12.48 -12.95 13.33
CA ILE A 140 11.35 -12.05 13.53
C ILE A 140 10.14 -12.88 13.95
N PHE A 141 9.58 -12.54 15.11
CA PHE A 141 8.44 -13.25 15.66
C PHE A 141 7.13 -12.84 14.98
N ILE A 142 6.37 -13.85 14.53
CA ILE A 142 5.09 -13.67 13.83
C ILE A 142 3.93 -14.23 14.66
N VAL A 143 2.94 -13.39 14.92
CA VAL A 143 1.68 -13.80 15.58
C VAL A 143 0.58 -13.93 14.55
N ASN A 144 0.01 -15.13 14.41
CA ASN A 144 -1.17 -15.34 13.58
C ASN A 144 -2.46 -15.04 14.38
N ILE A 145 -3.25 -14.11 13.87
CA ILE A 145 -4.54 -13.74 14.47
C ILE A 145 -5.67 -14.19 13.54
N ASN A 146 -6.50 -15.08 14.08
CA ASN A 146 -7.63 -15.71 13.38
C ASN A 146 -9.00 -15.21 13.85
N SER A 147 -9.05 -14.33 14.85
CA SER A 147 -10.29 -13.76 15.35
C SER A 147 -10.18 -12.30 15.70
N VAL A 148 -11.28 -11.58 15.55
CA VAL A 148 -11.40 -10.16 15.90
C VAL A 148 -11.06 -9.92 17.37
N GLN A 149 -11.51 -10.82 18.27
CA GLN A 149 -11.26 -10.68 19.70
C GLN A 149 -9.76 -10.71 20.03
N ARG A 150 -8.99 -11.60 19.41
CA ARG A 150 -7.53 -11.65 19.60
C ARG A 150 -6.86 -10.37 19.08
N LEU A 151 -7.33 -9.83 17.95
CA LEU A 151 -6.84 -8.58 17.43
C LEU A 151 -7.16 -7.42 18.38
N ARG A 152 -8.37 -7.35 18.92
CA ARG A 152 -8.76 -6.35 19.92
C ARG A 152 -7.87 -6.41 21.16
N THR A 153 -7.64 -7.60 21.69
CA THR A 153 -6.73 -7.77 22.84
C THR A 153 -5.33 -7.25 22.51
N TRP A 154 -4.80 -7.61 21.35
CA TRP A 154 -3.49 -7.13 20.93
C TRP A 154 -3.48 -5.60 20.71
N ALA A 155 -4.52 -5.03 20.09
CA ALA A 155 -4.61 -3.58 19.84
C ALA A 155 -4.63 -2.78 21.15
N ILE A 156 -5.23 -3.31 22.21
CA ILE A 156 -5.26 -2.65 23.53
C ILE A 156 -3.91 -2.80 24.25
N THR A 157 -3.28 -3.98 24.22
CA THR A 157 -2.12 -4.25 25.09
C THR A 157 -0.77 -4.23 24.38
N GLY A 158 -0.77 -4.46 23.07
CA GLY A 158 0.45 -4.60 22.26
C GLY A 158 0.85 -3.32 21.52
N CYS A 159 -0.11 -2.50 21.12
CA CYS A 159 0.19 -1.29 20.36
C CYS A 159 0.83 -0.17 21.22
N GLU A 160 0.60 -0.16 22.52
CA GLU A 160 1.18 0.86 23.43
C GLU A 160 2.71 0.90 23.42
N ARG A 161 3.34 -0.22 23.05
CA ARG A 161 4.81 -0.32 22.94
C ARG A 161 5.34 0.07 21.58
N SER A 162 4.47 0.19 20.58
CA SER A 162 4.89 0.49 19.21
C SER A 162 5.12 1.97 19.03
N GLN A 163 6.22 2.32 18.40
CA GLN A 163 6.48 3.69 17.95
C GLN A 163 5.81 3.98 16.62
N HIS A 164 5.63 2.95 15.78
CA HIS A 164 4.93 3.02 14.52
C HIS A 164 4.19 1.71 14.26
N ILE A 165 3.04 1.80 13.58
CA ILE A 165 2.28 0.65 13.12
C ILE A 165 2.15 0.73 11.59
N LEU A 166 2.55 -0.32 10.88
CA LEU A 166 2.35 -0.46 9.45
C LEU A 166 1.21 -1.43 9.19
N ILE A 167 0.30 -1.06 8.31
CA ILE A 167 -0.85 -1.90 7.96
C ILE A 167 -0.89 -2.12 6.45
N GLY A 168 -0.94 -3.39 6.05
CA GLY A 168 -1.28 -3.79 4.68
C GLY A 168 -2.36 -4.86 4.72
N CYS A 169 -3.56 -4.50 4.31
CA CYS A 169 -4.70 -5.41 4.32
C CYS A 169 -5.44 -5.35 2.99
N GLY A 170 -5.81 -6.52 2.46
CA GLY A 170 -6.81 -6.61 1.40
C GLY A 170 -8.20 -6.29 1.92
N THR A 171 -9.14 -5.97 1.03
CA THR A 171 -10.49 -5.52 1.37
C THR A 171 -11.23 -6.49 2.29
N ASN A 172 -11.18 -7.79 2.00
CA ASN A 172 -11.89 -8.79 2.80
C ASN A 172 -11.37 -8.87 4.25
N ALA A 173 -10.05 -8.87 4.43
CA ALA A 173 -9.46 -8.88 5.76
C ALA A 173 -9.72 -7.55 6.48
N SER A 174 -9.65 -6.42 5.78
CA SER A 174 -9.98 -5.10 6.31
C SER A 174 -11.38 -5.09 6.91
N LEU A 175 -12.38 -5.54 6.18
CA LEU A 175 -13.77 -5.56 6.65
C LEU A 175 -13.98 -6.56 7.79
N LYS A 176 -13.44 -7.78 7.68
CA LYS A 176 -13.54 -8.81 8.71
C LYS A 176 -12.99 -8.36 10.06
N TYR A 177 -11.84 -7.67 10.05
CA TYR A 177 -11.13 -7.29 11.26
C TYR A 177 -11.31 -5.81 11.66
N LEU A 178 -12.16 -5.06 10.96
CA LEU A 178 -12.29 -3.62 11.13
C LEU A 178 -12.57 -3.21 12.57
N SER A 179 -13.47 -3.87 13.27
CA SER A 179 -13.77 -3.53 14.66
C SER A 179 -12.62 -3.79 15.66
N GLY A 180 -11.63 -4.57 15.26
CA GLY A 180 -10.37 -4.71 16.01
C GLY A 180 -9.33 -3.69 15.59
N LEU A 181 -9.23 -3.43 14.28
CA LEU A 181 -8.32 -2.41 13.73
C LEU A 181 -8.71 -1.00 14.17
N SER A 182 -10.01 -0.70 14.29
CA SER A 182 -10.51 0.62 14.68
C SER A 182 -9.97 1.12 16.02
N LEU A 183 -9.58 0.21 16.92
CA LEU A 183 -8.95 0.58 18.20
C LEU A 183 -7.58 1.28 18.01
N LEU A 184 -6.95 1.09 16.85
CA LEU A 184 -5.70 1.78 16.52
C LEU A 184 -5.89 3.26 16.24
N ASN A 185 -7.12 3.72 16.01
CA ASN A 185 -7.42 5.15 15.89
C ASN A 185 -7.21 5.91 17.22
N GLU A 186 -7.22 5.19 18.34
CA GLU A 186 -6.95 5.74 19.68
C GLU A 186 -5.47 5.59 20.06
N ALA A 187 -4.67 4.91 19.22
CA ALA A 187 -3.25 4.70 19.48
C ALA A 187 -2.47 6.03 19.41
N ILE A 188 -1.53 6.21 20.33
CA ILE A 188 -0.65 7.41 20.36
C ILE A 188 0.35 7.36 19.20
N CYS A 189 0.72 6.17 18.75
CA CYS A 189 1.70 5.99 17.66
C CYS A 189 1.07 6.18 16.28
N PRO A 190 1.83 6.73 15.31
CA PRO A 190 1.35 6.89 13.95
C PRO A 190 1.13 5.55 13.25
N VAL A 191 0.04 5.51 12.47
CA VAL A 191 -0.36 4.36 11.65
C VAL A 191 -0.08 4.68 10.18
N HIS A 192 0.59 3.76 9.49
CA HIS A 192 0.98 3.88 8.08
C HIS A 192 0.33 2.77 7.27
N CYS A 193 -0.31 3.11 6.16
CA CYS A 193 -1.05 2.15 5.35
C CYS A 193 -0.40 1.94 3.99
N ALA A 194 -0.32 0.68 3.56
CA ALA A 194 0.02 0.32 2.19
C ALA A 194 -1.25 0.29 1.35
N GLN A 195 -1.27 1.01 0.26
CA GLN A 195 -2.28 1.18 -0.78
C GLN A 195 -3.56 1.87 -0.31
N LEU A 196 -4.21 1.40 0.76
CA LEU A 196 -5.52 1.86 1.20
C LEU A 196 -5.67 1.72 2.72
N PRO A 197 -6.14 2.75 3.44
CA PRO A 197 -6.49 2.60 4.85
C PRO A 197 -7.65 1.61 5.04
N PRO A 198 -7.56 0.65 5.97
CA PRO A 198 -8.63 -0.30 6.26
C PRO A 198 -9.97 0.38 6.55
N GLY A 199 -11.03 -0.15 5.96
CA GLY A 199 -12.39 0.39 6.08
C GLY A 199 -12.73 1.52 5.11
N THR A 200 -11.81 1.88 4.20
CA THR A 200 -12.03 2.85 3.14
C THR A 200 -12.28 2.13 1.81
N ASP A 201 -13.23 2.61 1.02
CA ASP A 201 -13.50 2.10 -0.31
C ASP A 201 -12.56 2.73 -1.34
N GLY A 202 -11.85 1.90 -2.11
CA GLY A 202 -10.84 2.35 -3.06
C GLY A 202 -11.38 3.05 -4.30
N ASN A 203 -12.67 2.85 -4.64
CA ASN A 203 -13.32 3.49 -5.77
C ASN A 203 -13.90 4.86 -5.40
N THR A 204 -14.65 4.90 -4.30
CA THR A 204 -15.46 6.05 -3.93
C THR A 204 -14.85 6.90 -2.83
N GLY A 205 -13.98 6.32 -2.00
CA GLY A 205 -13.47 6.94 -0.78
C GLY A 205 -14.45 6.89 0.40
N ALA A 206 -15.60 6.24 0.22
CA ALA A 206 -16.54 6.05 1.32
C ALA A 206 -15.86 5.27 2.44
N SER A 207 -16.02 5.74 3.68
CA SER A 207 -15.41 5.13 4.85
C SER A 207 -16.47 4.47 5.71
N THR A 208 -16.26 3.19 6.03
CA THR A 208 -17.07 2.47 7.00
C THR A 208 -16.78 3.01 8.42
N GLU A 209 -17.75 2.94 9.31
CA GLU A 209 -17.55 3.27 10.72
C GLU A 209 -16.37 2.47 11.30
N GLY A 210 -15.46 3.15 11.96
CA GLY A 210 -14.23 2.56 12.48
C GLY A 210 -13.09 2.45 11.46
N ALA A 211 -13.24 2.99 10.24
CA ALA A 211 -12.14 3.07 9.28
C ALA A 211 -10.90 3.77 9.89
N ILE A 212 -9.74 3.28 9.50
CA ILE A 212 -8.45 3.75 10.03
C ILE A 212 -8.16 5.19 9.59
N PHE A 213 -7.69 6.01 10.54
CA PHE A 213 -7.03 7.28 10.28
C PHE A 213 -5.53 7.03 10.14
N ALA A 214 -5.06 6.98 8.91
CA ALA A 214 -3.63 6.82 8.66
C ALA A 214 -2.89 8.16 8.86
N SER A 215 -1.70 8.09 9.46
CA SER A 215 -0.75 9.22 9.45
C SER A 215 -0.10 9.38 8.09
N SER A 216 0.05 8.27 7.37
CA SER A 216 0.42 8.27 5.95
C SER A 216 -0.10 7.04 5.22
N THR A 217 -0.27 7.20 3.89
CA THR A 217 -0.64 6.12 2.98
C THR A 217 0.34 6.10 1.80
N LEU A 218 0.88 4.92 1.49
CA LEU A 218 1.75 4.70 0.33
C LEU A 218 0.97 3.99 -0.77
N SER A 219 0.70 4.69 -1.86
CA SER A 219 0.16 4.08 -3.09
C SER A 219 1.26 3.33 -3.85
N LEU A 220 0.91 2.14 -4.34
CA LEU A 220 1.82 1.24 -5.04
C LEU A 220 1.80 1.55 -6.54
N GLY A 221 2.70 2.39 -6.97
CA GLY A 221 2.84 2.81 -8.36
C GLY A 221 1.79 3.82 -8.84
N VAL A 222 0.53 3.65 -8.51
CA VAL A 222 -0.59 4.54 -8.83
C VAL A 222 -1.53 4.72 -7.63
N PRO A 223 -2.09 5.91 -7.40
CA PRO A 223 -3.09 6.12 -6.37
C PRO A 223 -4.45 5.55 -6.78
N LEU A 224 -5.25 5.11 -5.80
CA LEU A 224 -6.64 4.74 -6.03
C LEU A 224 -7.53 5.98 -6.07
N ASN A 225 -8.55 5.98 -6.93
CA ASN A 225 -9.48 7.10 -7.10
C ASN A 225 -10.13 7.54 -5.78
N GLY A 226 -10.56 6.59 -4.97
CA GLY A 226 -11.27 6.87 -3.72
C GLY A 226 -10.45 7.63 -2.69
N LEU A 227 -9.11 7.57 -2.74
CA LEU A 227 -8.26 8.26 -1.76
C LEU A 227 -8.46 9.80 -1.79
N ALA A 228 -8.84 10.37 -2.94
CA ALA A 228 -9.11 11.80 -3.05
C ALA A 228 -10.32 12.27 -2.22
N ASN A 229 -11.31 11.40 -2.05
CA ASN A 229 -12.50 11.69 -1.24
C ASN A 229 -12.31 11.28 0.23
N ALA A 230 -11.29 10.49 0.53
CA ALA A 230 -10.99 9.99 1.88
C ALA A 230 -9.79 10.71 2.53
N ARG A 231 -9.55 11.99 2.24
CA ARG A 231 -8.37 12.77 2.65
C ARG A 231 -8.07 12.65 4.14
N GLU A 232 -9.09 12.71 4.98
CA GLU A 232 -8.95 12.60 6.44
C GLU A 232 -8.42 11.24 6.89
N ARG A 233 -8.66 10.18 6.09
CA ARG A 233 -8.22 8.80 6.38
C ARG A 233 -6.83 8.51 5.84
N VAL A 234 -6.42 9.21 4.80
CA VAL A 234 -5.18 8.95 4.05
C VAL A 234 -3.94 9.52 4.74
N GLY A 235 -4.08 10.64 5.43
CA GLY A 235 -2.95 11.37 5.99
C GLY A 235 -2.00 11.90 4.92
N ARG A 236 -0.69 11.82 5.16
CA ARG A 236 0.30 12.14 4.12
C ARG A 236 0.27 11.09 3.02
N HIS A 237 0.00 11.52 1.80
CA HIS A 237 -0.12 10.63 0.67
C HIS A 237 1.19 10.53 -0.09
N TYR A 238 1.69 9.32 -0.24
CA TYR A 238 2.89 9.00 -1.01
C TYR A 238 2.55 8.03 -2.14
N VAL A 239 3.35 8.07 -3.20
CA VAL A 239 3.34 7.06 -4.26
C VAL A 239 4.77 6.57 -4.47
N CYS A 240 4.96 5.26 -4.58
CA CYS A 240 6.28 4.68 -4.87
C CYS A 240 6.37 4.18 -6.32
N ASP A 241 7.60 4.18 -6.83
CA ASP A 241 7.92 3.53 -8.09
C ASP A 241 7.91 2.00 -7.92
N ILE A 242 7.12 1.34 -8.75
CA ILE A 242 7.10 -0.13 -8.90
C ILE A 242 7.45 -0.53 -10.34
N SER A 243 8.10 0.36 -11.07
CA SER A 243 8.51 0.18 -12.47
C SER A 243 7.34 -0.03 -13.43
N LEU A 244 6.19 0.64 -13.18
CA LEU A 244 5.09 0.61 -14.14
C LEU A 244 5.50 1.31 -15.44
N PRO A 245 5.43 0.64 -16.61
CA PRO A 245 5.72 1.25 -17.88
C PRO A 245 4.75 2.40 -18.19
N THR A 246 5.27 3.48 -18.77
CA THR A 246 4.46 4.62 -19.18
C THR A 246 3.37 4.25 -20.19
N LEU A 247 3.61 3.22 -21.00
CA LEU A 247 2.62 2.69 -21.95
C LEU A 247 1.34 2.17 -21.28
N LEU A 248 1.42 1.74 -20.00
CA LEU A 248 0.25 1.25 -19.27
C LEU A 248 -0.55 2.34 -18.55
N THR A 249 0.07 3.48 -18.26
CA THR A 249 -0.50 4.43 -17.31
C THR A 249 -0.71 5.81 -17.88
N ASP A 250 -0.12 6.14 -19.03
CA ASP A 250 -0.11 7.51 -19.51
C ASP A 250 0.06 7.59 -21.03
N GLU A 251 -0.99 8.04 -21.72
CA GLU A 251 -0.93 8.34 -23.16
C GLU A 251 0.02 9.52 -23.47
N HIS A 252 0.48 10.25 -22.46
CA HIS A 252 1.25 11.48 -22.62
C HIS A 252 2.68 11.44 -22.06
N GLY A 253 3.17 10.30 -21.57
CA GLY A 253 4.58 10.13 -21.16
C GLY A 253 4.99 10.89 -19.90
N MET A 254 4.08 11.50 -19.15
CA MET A 254 4.39 12.34 -17.97
C MET A 254 4.98 11.55 -16.81
N ARG A 255 4.75 10.26 -16.73
CA ARG A 255 5.17 9.43 -15.60
C ARG A 255 6.67 9.22 -15.50
N LYS A 256 7.42 9.31 -16.62
CA LYS A 256 8.89 9.26 -16.58
C LYS A 256 9.49 10.35 -15.70
N ALA A 257 8.83 11.51 -15.62
CA ALA A 257 9.29 12.62 -14.80
C ALA A 257 8.91 12.46 -13.32
N LEU A 258 7.87 11.67 -12.98
CA LEU A 258 7.41 11.55 -11.60
C LEU A 258 8.47 10.96 -10.68
N PHE A 259 9.19 9.94 -11.14
CA PHE A 259 10.21 9.23 -10.36
C PHE A 259 11.64 9.53 -10.79
N HIS A 260 11.86 10.65 -11.50
CA HIS A 260 13.18 11.01 -12.02
C HIS A 260 14.25 11.13 -10.93
N ASP A 261 13.91 11.80 -9.83
CA ASP A 261 14.88 12.11 -8.78
C ASP A 261 14.77 11.19 -7.56
N GLN A 262 13.57 10.66 -7.30
CA GLN A 262 13.29 9.88 -6.09
C GLN A 262 12.30 8.75 -6.37
N PRO A 263 12.51 7.56 -5.77
CA PRO A 263 11.60 6.42 -5.95
C PRO A 263 10.27 6.58 -5.20
N VAL A 264 10.14 7.62 -4.37
CA VAL A 264 8.92 7.94 -3.64
C VAL A 264 8.61 9.41 -3.80
N GLN A 265 7.38 9.70 -4.17
CA GLN A 265 6.89 11.07 -4.34
C GLN A 265 5.72 11.34 -3.40
N THR A 266 5.64 12.58 -2.90
CA THR A 266 4.46 13.05 -2.16
C THR A 266 3.38 13.47 -3.14
N LEU A 267 2.16 12.99 -2.91
CA LEU A 267 0.98 13.39 -3.68
C LEU A 267 0.14 14.41 -2.91
N LEU A 268 -0.34 15.40 -3.64
CA LEU A 268 -1.26 16.41 -3.17
C LEU A 268 -2.64 16.17 -3.81
N PHE A 269 -3.69 16.42 -3.05
CA PHE A 269 -5.07 16.34 -3.54
C PHE A 269 -5.47 17.58 -4.36
N GLU A 270 -4.68 18.64 -4.28
CA GLU A 270 -4.89 19.89 -5.00
C GLU A 270 -3.61 20.32 -5.69
N LYS A 271 -3.75 21.04 -6.81
CA LYS A 271 -2.61 21.58 -7.52
C LYS A 271 -1.81 22.54 -6.63
N PRO A 272 -0.51 22.35 -6.46
CA PRO A 272 0.29 23.26 -5.65
C PRO A 272 0.24 24.67 -6.25
N ARG A 273 0.05 25.68 -5.38
CA ARG A 273 0.22 27.08 -5.79
C ARG A 273 1.71 27.30 -5.91
N LEU A 274 2.22 27.35 -7.14
CA LEU A 274 3.60 27.74 -7.40
C LEU A 274 3.72 29.21 -6.97
N SER A 275 4.45 29.48 -5.90
CA SER A 275 4.88 30.85 -5.58
C SER A 275 5.90 31.26 -6.65
N HIS A 276 5.55 32.27 -7.44
CA HIS A 276 6.43 32.92 -8.40
C HIS A 276 7.57 33.65 -7.67
#